data_f27a7a4381a972043f6b29ab36cd264c
#
_entry.id   f27a7a4381a972043f6b29ab36cd264c
#
_cell.length_a   1.000
_cell.length_b   1.000
_cell.length_c   1.000
_cell.angle_alpha   90.00
_cell.angle_beta   90.00
_cell.angle_gamma   90.00
#
_symmetry.space_group_name_H-M   'P 1'
#
loop_
_entity.id
_entity.type
_entity.pdbx_description
1 polymer ?
#
loop_
_entity_poly.entity_id
_entity_poly.type
_entity_poly.pdbx_seq_one_letter_code
_entity_poly.pdbx_strand_id
1 'polypeptide(L)'
;RLLQNTEVIKIKNNKNFVDLFFKRNNKTQKVSSKYVVGCDGARSTTREQIGSVLDNLGFTQKWAVVDLILRKNKNKLPDRTIQYSNSERPATYCRNVGKRRRWEFAIQDNENEKEILSDEYIWNFLKPWLNEKEAYLERKAIYIFQSAIARKWRKGRIFIAGDAAHLMPPFMGQGMCAGIRDASNLAWKISWCIKNNHNEKFLDSYQT
;
A
#
# COMPACT_ATOMS: atom_id res chain seq x y z
N ARG A 1 -5.60 -8.31 20.54
CA ARG A 1 -6.63 -7.26 20.77
C ARG A 1 -6.51 -6.18 19.70
N LEU A 2 -7.61 -5.84 19.01
CA LEU A 2 -7.70 -4.74 18.04
C LEU A 2 -8.19 -3.47 18.76
N LEU A 3 -7.52 -2.34 18.55
CA LEU A 3 -7.91 -1.03 19.04
C LEU A 3 -8.21 -0.13 17.84
N GLN A 4 -9.47 0.07 17.52
CA GLN A 4 -9.92 1.00 16.47
C GLN A 4 -9.89 2.45 16.97
N ASN A 5 -9.89 3.42 16.05
CA ASN A 5 -9.83 4.86 16.34
C ASN A 5 -8.67 5.22 17.28
N THR A 6 -7.51 4.61 17.02
CA THR A 6 -6.31 4.74 17.85
C THR A 6 -5.13 5.10 16.96
N GLU A 7 -4.61 6.30 17.12
CA GLU A 7 -3.49 6.83 16.34
C GLU A 7 -2.19 6.76 17.14
N VAL A 8 -1.18 6.08 16.61
CA VAL A 8 0.17 6.06 17.20
C VAL A 8 0.86 7.39 16.88
N ILE A 9 1.30 8.09 17.92
CA ILE A 9 1.91 9.42 17.79
C ILE A 9 3.41 9.44 18.08
N LYS A 10 3.91 8.50 18.87
CA LYS A 10 5.34 8.40 19.22
C LYS A 10 5.73 6.99 19.62
N ILE A 11 6.91 6.57 19.22
CA ILE A 11 7.54 5.31 19.62
C ILE A 11 8.87 5.63 20.27
N LYS A 12 9.11 5.12 21.48
CA LYS A 12 10.37 5.28 22.21
C LYS A 12 11.03 3.93 22.41
N ASN A 13 12.17 3.72 21.75
CA ASN A 13 12.96 2.51 21.89
C ASN A 13 13.79 2.60 23.18
N ASN A 14 13.60 1.67 24.12
CA ASN A 14 14.39 1.54 25.32
C ASN A 14 15.23 0.25 25.23
N LYS A 15 16.16 0.04 26.16
CA LYS A 15 17.08 -1.11 26.14
C LYS A 15 16.36 -2.45 26.08
N ASN A 16 15.30 -2.63 26.87
CA ASN A 16 14.61 -3.93 27.04
C ASN A 16 13.16 -3.96 26.56
N PHE A 17 12.60 -2.81 26.18
CA PHE A 17 11.20 -2.66 25.76
C PHE A 17 11.02 -1.42 24.88
N VAL A 18 9.88 -1.30 24.27
CA VAL A 18 9.46 -0.14 23.49
C VAL A 18 8.22 0.47 24.12
N ASP A 19 8.25 1.77 24.37
CA ASP A 19 7.07 2.54 24.75
C ASP A 19 6.37 3.09 23.49
N LEU A 20 5.09 2.82 23.37
CA LEU A 20 4.24 3.28 22.29
C LEU A 20 3.21 4.24 22.86
N PHE A 21 3.20 5.47 22.38
CA PHE A 21 2.24 6.51 22.75
C PHE A 21 1.21 6.64 21.64
N PHE A 22 -0.06 6.66 22.03
CA PHE A 22 -1.17 6.73 21.08
C PHE A 22 -2.30 7.62 21.59
N LYS A 23 -3.05 8.23 20.68
CA LYS A 23 -4.27 8.96 20.94
C LYS A 23 -5.48 8.05 20.78
N ARG A 24 -6.37 8.07 21.76
CA ARG A 24 -7.67 7.42 21.70
C ARG A 24 -8.67 8.25 22.50
N ASN A 25 -9.83 8.57 21.90
CA ASN A 25 -10.86 9.43 22.53
C ASN A 25 -10.26 10.75 23.06
N ASN A 26 -9.45 11.44 22.28
CA ASN A 26 -8.74 12.66 22.61
C ASN A 26 -7.78 12.59 23.82
N LYS A 27 -7.50 11.40 24.34
CA LYS A 27 -6.55 11.20 25.43
C LYS A 27 -5.29 10.49 24.91
N THR A 28 -4.13 11.00 25.34
CA THR A 28 -2.86 10.32 25.10
C THR A 28 -2.70 9.20 26.13
N GLN A 29 -2.41 8.00 25.64
CA GLN A 29 -2.17 6.81 26.42
C GLN A 29 -0.82 6.19 26.03
N LYS A 30 -0.31 5.33 26.90
CA LYS A 30 0.97 4.61 26.70
C LYS A 30 0.79 3.12 26.93
N VAL A 31 1.47 2.33 26.09
CA VAL A 31 1.67 0.89 26.31
C VAL A 31 3.14 0.55 26.10
N SER A 32 3.66 -0.37 26.89
CA SER A 32 5.01 -0.90 26.73
C SER A 32 4.95 -2.33 26.20
N SER A 33 5.83 -2.66 25.26
CA SER A 33 5.95 -3.99 24.67
C SER A 33 7.40 -4.40 24.46
N LYS A 34 7.67 -5.70 24.30
CA LYS A 34 9.03 -6.18 23.99
C LYS A 34 9.47 -5.73 22.60
N TYR A 35 8.57 -5.72 21.64
CA TYR A 35 8.82 -5.32 20.24
C TYR A 35 7.63 -4.55 19.69
N VAL A 36 7.89 -3.71 18.68
CA VAL A 36 6.87 -3.01 17.89
C VAL A 36 7.14 -3.29 16.41
N VAL A 37 6.07 -3.56 15.66
CA VAL A 37 6.12 -3.72 14.21
C VAL A 37 5.21 -2.68 13.58
N GLY A 38 5.77 -1.74 12.80
CA GLY A 38 5.05 -0.77 12.00
C GLY A 38 4.59 -1.38 10.69
N CYS A 39 3.28 -1.57 10.55
CA CYS A 39 2.61 -1.95 9.30
C CYS A 39 1.73 -0.78 8.83
N ASP A 40 2.25 0.44 8.94
CA ASP A 40 1.55 1.72 8.83
C ASP A 40 1.61 2.32 7.41
N GLY A 41 1.93 1.49 6.40
CA GLY A 41 1.76 1.78 4.99
C GLY A 41 2.83 2.69 4.38
N ALA A 42 2.55 3.15 3.17
CA ALA A 42 3.50 3.92 2.35
C ALA A 42 4.01 5.21 3.03
N ARG A 43 3.17 5.86 3.84
CA ARG A 43 3.51 7.08 4.61
C ARG A 43 3.86 6.74 6.06
N SER A 44 4.59 5.66 6.28
CA SER A 44 4.91 5.11 7.60
C SER A 44 5.61 6.11 8.52
N THR A 45 4.95 6.49 9.59
CA THR A 45 5.56 7.25 10.69
C THR A 45 6.54 6.40 11.50
N THR A 46 6.33 5.09 11.56
CA THR A 46 7.28 4.16 12.18
C THR A 46 8.62 4.17 11.45
N ARG A 47 8.60 4.14 10.10
CA ARG A 47 9.81 4.25 9.27
C ARG A 47 10.58 5.53 9.56
N GLU A 48 9.89 6.67 9.63
CA GLU A 48 10.49 7.96 9.97
C GLU A 48 11.10 7.95 11.37
N GLN A 49 10.39 7.42 12.36
CA GLN A 49 10.84 7.39 13.75
C GLN A 49 12.06 6.47 13.99
N ILE A 50 12.24 5.42 13.18
CA ILE A 50 13.49 4.63 13.21
C ILE A 50 14.63 5.29 12.41
N GLY A 51 14.36 6.42 11.74
CA GLY A 51 15.35 7.13 10.91
C GLY A 51 15.70 6.37 9.63
N SER A 52 14.74 5.64 9.05
CA SER A 52 14.90 4.97 7.77
C SER A 52 14.25 5.79 6.66
N VAL A 53 14.86 5.79 5.50
CA VAL A 53 14.39 6.44 4.27
C VAL A 53 14.12 5.40 3.19
N LEU A 54 13.26 5.72 2.25
CA LEU A 54 13.02 4.91 1.07
C LEU A 54 14.05 5.26 -0.01
N ASP A 55 14.70 4.24 -0.54
CA ASP A 55 15.47 4.34 -1.77
C ASP A 55 14.55 4.04 -2.96
N ASN A 56 14.44 4.97 -3.88
CA ASN A 56 13.70 4.77 -5.13
C ASN A 56 14.53 3.87 -6.07
N LEU A 57 13.90 2.81 -6.56
CA LEU A 57 14.54 1.85 -7.46
C LEU A 57 14.39 2.22 -8.95
N GLY A 58 14.12 3.50 -9.24
CA GLY A 58 14.09 4.03 -10.61
C GLY A 58 12.70 3.98 -11.28
N PHE A 59 11.66 3.54 -10.58
CA PHE A 59 10.29 3.58 -11.09
C PHE A 59 9.41 4.51 -10.26
N THR A 60 8.88 5.54 -10.89
CA THR A 60 7.84 6.41 -10.33
C THR A 60 6.94 6.86 -11.47
N GLN A 61 5.65 6.57 -11.41
CA GLN A 61 4.70 6.89 -12.46
C GLN A 61 3.33 7.25 -11.89
N LYS A 62 2.70 8.27 -12.47
CA LYS A 62 1.33 8.66 -12.14
C LYS A 62 0.35 7.83 -12.96
N TRP A 63 -0.71 7.38 -12.31
CA TRP A 63 -1.78 6.61 -12.92
C TRP A 63 -3.14 7.16 -12.49
N ALA A 64 -4.02 7.34 -13.47
CA ALA A 64 -5.42 7.60 -13.18
C ALA A 64 -6.12 6.27 -12.84
N VAL A 65 -6.85 6.26 -11.75
CA VAL A 65 -7.63 5.13 -11.26
C VAL A 65 -9.10 5.53 -11.27
N VAL A 66 -9.89 4.82 -12.04
CA VAL A 66 -11.30 5.11 -12.27
C VAL A 66 -12.14 3.91 -11.85
N ASP A 67 -12.93 4.09 -10.82
CA ASP A 67 -13.91 3.09 -10.36
C ASP A 67 -15.29 3.39 -10.97
N LEU A 68 -15.93 2.34 -11.50
CA LEU A 68 -17.25 2.41 -12.11
C LEU A 68 -18.19 1.36 -11.53
N ILE A 69 -19.49 1.67 -11.58
CA ILE A 69 -20.55 0.72 -11.28
C ILE A 69 -21.40 0.49 -12.53
N LEU A 70 -21.47 -0.76 -12.98
CA LEU A 70 -22.31 -1.17 -14.10
C LEU A 70 -23.79 -1.03 -13.75
N ARG A 71 -24.60 -0.50 -14.67
CA ARG A 71 -26.06 -0.40 -14.50
C ARG A 71 -26.71 -1.78 -14.56
N LYS A 72 -26.22 -2.68 -15.41
CA LYS A 72 -26.71 -4.06 -15.58
C LYS A 72 -25.61 -5.08 -15.27
N ASN A 73 -25.99 -6.26 -14.77
CA ASN A 73 -25.04 -7.34 -14.50
C ASN A 73 -24.50 -7.97 -15.80
N LYS A 74 -25.36 -8.13 -16.80
CA LYS A 74 -24.95 -8.66 -18.11
C LYS A 74 -24.28 -7.56 -18.93
N ASN A 75 -23.03 -7.74 -19.29
CA ASN A 75 -22.21 -6.79 -20.05
C ASN A 75 -21.21 -7.57 -20.94
N LYS A 76 -20.55 -6.86 -21.84
CA LYS A 76 -19.57 -7.43 -22.78
C LYS A 76 -18.14 -7.44 -22.25
N LEU A 77 -17.92 -6.93 -21.03
CA LEU A 77 -16.59 -6.83 -20.45
C LEU A 77 -16.05 -8.21 -20.09
N PRO A 78 -14.74 -8.41 -20.16
CA PRO A 78 -14.10 -9.66 -19.72
C PRO A 78 -14.38 -9.98 -18.26
N ASP A 79 -14.56 -11.29 -17.96
CA ASP A 79 -14.77 -11.75 -16.58
C ASP A 79 -13.45 -12.03 -15.83
N ARG A 80 -12.40 -11.33 -16.20
CA ARG A 80 -11.05 -11.38 -15.61
C ARG A 80 -10.37 -10.03 -15.69
N THR A 81 -9.38 -9.80 -14.86
CA THR A 81 -8.48 -8.64 -14.96
C THR A 81 -7.61 -8.77 -16.20
N ILE A 82 -7.44 -7.68 -16.94
CA ILE A 82 -6.61 -7.62 -18.15
C ILE A 82 -5.66 -6.45 -18.03
N GLN A 83 -4.39 -6.71 -18.30
CA GLN A 83 -3.38 -5.68 -18.46
C GLN A 83 -3.16 -5.42 -19.97
N TYR A 84 -3.34 -4.18 -20.37
CA TYR A 84 -3.09 -3.70 -21.73
C TYR A 84 -1.70 -3.11 -21.78
N SER A 85 -0.75 -3.85 -22.36
CA SER A 85 0.65 -3.43 -22.53
C SER A 85 0.81 -2.59 -23.78
N ASN A 86 0.10 -1.46 -23.85
CA ASN A 86 0.25 -0.50 -24.93
C ASN A 86 1.43 0.42 -24.62
N SER A 87 2.35 0.61 -25.58
CA SER A 87 3.54 1.45 -25.42
C SER A 87 3.20 2.95 -25.24
N GLU A 88 2.11 3.40 -25.84
CA GLU A 88 1.67 4.79 -25.73
C GLU A 88 0.93 5.04 -24.41
N ARG A 89 0.02 4.14 -24.03
CA ARG A 89 -0.75 4.27 -22.79
C ARG A 89 -1.03 2.90 -22.16
N PRO A 90 -0.15 2.42 -21.30
CA PRO A 90 -0.41 1.21 -20.53
C PRO A 90 -1.67 1.39 -19.67
N ALA A 91 -2.50 0.36 -19.65
CA ALA A 91 -3.74 0.37 -18.87
C ALA A 91 -4.04 -0.99 -18.25
N THR A 92 -4.80 -1.00 -17.17
CA THR A 92 -5.29 -2.22 -16.53
C THR A 92 -6.79 -2.12 -16.35
N TYR A 93 -7.51 -3.12 -16.81
CA TYR A 93 -8.89 -3.36 -16.46
C TYR A 93 -8.95 -4.33 -15.30
N CYS A 94 -9.58 -3.94 -14.19
CA CYS A 94 -9.80 -4.81 -13.03
C CYS A 94 -11.28 -5.22 -12.94
N ARG A 95 -11.51 -6.53 -13.04
CA ARG A 95 -12.80 -7.14 -12.81
C ARG A 95 -13.05 -7.22 -11.30
N ASN A 96 -13.60 -6.17 -10.71
CA ASN A 96 -13.95 -6.12 -9.29
C ASN A 96 -15.24 -6.93 -8.98
N VAL A 97 -15.57 -7.06 -7.68
CA VAL A 97 -16.72 -7.83 -7.21
C VAL A 97 -18.05 -7.17 -7.64
N GLY A 98 -19.02 -8.00 -8.00
CA GLY A 98 -20.38 -7.56 -8.37
C GLY A 98 -20.37 -6.69 -9.63
N LYS A 99 -20.99 -5.52 -9.53
CA LYS A 99 -21.09 -4.54 -10.62
C LYS A 99 -19.91 -3.58 -10.70
N ARG A 100 -18.99 -3.59 -9.74
CA ARG A 100 -17.83 -2.70 -9.74
C ARG A 100 -16.81 -3.11 -10.80
N ARG A 101 -16.26 -2.10 -11.48
CA ARG A 101 -15.17 -2.24 -12.45
C ARG A 101 -14.18 -1.13 -12.19
N ARG A 102 -12.92 -1.39 -12.51
CA ARG A 102 -11.88 -0.37 -12.40
C ARG A 102 -11.06 -0.37 -13.67
N TRP A 103 -10.73 0.82 -14.14
CA TRP A 103 -9.66 1.06 -15.08
C TRP A 103 -8.55 1.86 -14.42
N GLU A 104 -7.35 1.47 -14.70
CA GLU A 104 -6.13 2.19 -14.32
C GLU A 104 -5.36 2.46 -15.60
N PHE A 105 -4.91 3.69 -15.83
CA PHE A 105 -4.11 4.02 -16.98
C PHE A 105 -3.02 5.04 -16.67
N ALA A 106 -1.86 4.89 -17.33
CA ALA A 106 -0.72 5.77 -17.12
C ALA A 106 -1.04 7.20 -17.58
N ILE A 107 -0.60 8.17 -16.79
CA ILE A 107 -0.61 9.59 -17.14
C ILE A 107 0.75 9.93 -17.72
N GLN A 108 0.75 10.60 -18.87
CA GLN A 108 1.96 11.07 -19.55
C GLN A 108 2.48 12.34 -18.86
N ASP A 109 3.80 12.58 -18.93
CA ASP A 109 4.43 13.72 -18.25
C ASP A 109 3.92 15.10 -18.69
N ASN A 110 3.42 15.20 -19.93
CA ASN A 110 2.89 16.43 -20.51
C ASN A 110 1.37 16.61 -20.30
N GLU A 111 0.70 15.71 -19.62
CA GLU A 111 -0.75 15.73 -19.44
C GLU A 111 -1.18 16.46 -18.17
N ASN A 112 -2.30 17.20 -18.25
CA ASN A 112 -2.88 17.91 -17.12
C ASN A 112 -3.76 16.97 -16.28
N GLU A 113 -3.43 16.80 -15.01
CA GLU A 113 -4.14 15.91 -14.09
C GLU A 113 -5.63 16.24 -13.93
N LYS A 114 -6.00 17.54 -13.98
CA LYS A 114 -7.42 17.96 -13.86
C LYS A 114 -8.22 17.59 -15.09
N GLU A 115 -7.60 17.71 -16.27
CA GLU A 115 -8.21 17.33 -17.54
C GLU A 115 -8.41 15.82 -17.62
N ILE A 116 -7.38 15.04 -17.29
CA ILE A 116 -7.42 13.57 -17.23
C ILE A 116 -8.54 13.06 -16.31
N LEU A 117 -8.81 13.74 -15.21
CA LEU A 117 -9.88 13.38 -14.28
C LEU A 117 -11.24 13.98 -14.66
N SER A 118 -11.38 14.71 -15.76
CA SER A 118 -12.68 15.16 -16.24
C SER A 118 -13.55 13.98 -16.68
N ASP A 119 -14.86 14.09 -16.53
CA ASP A 119 -15.79 13.04 -16.95
C ASP A 119 -15.69 12.83 -18.46
N GLU A 120 -15.57 13.91 -19.22
CA GLU A 120 -15.44 13.87 -20.69
C GLU A 120 -14.23 13.07 -21.13
N TYR A 121 -13.05 13.35 -20.54
CA TYR A 121 -11.82 12.62 -20.87
C TYR A 121 -11.96 11.13 -20.52
N ILE A 122 -12.47 10.82 -19.34
CA ILE A 122 -12.62 9.44 -18.88
C ILE A 122 -13.58 8.67 -19.79
N TRP A 123 -14.73 9.23 -20.14
CA TRP A 123 -15.68 8.55 -21.02
C TRP A 123 -15.15 8.39 -22.44
N ASN A 124 -14.38 9.34 -22.93
CA ASN A 124 -13.68 9.21 -24.22
C ASN A 124 -12.64 8.08 -24.18
N PHE A 125 -11.84 8.00 -23.12
CA PHE A 125 -10.90 6.90 -22.90
C PHE A 125 -11.59 5.54 -22.83
N LEU A 126 -12.73 5.45 -22.14
CA LEU A 126 -13.48 4.21 -21.92
C LEU A 126 -14.33 3.78 -23.12
N LYS A 127 -14.53 4.64 -24.11
CA LYS A 127 -15.40 4.40 -25.27
C LYS A 127 -15.23 3.04 -25.98
N PRO A 128 -14.02 2.44 -26.09
CA PRO A 128 -13.86 1.11 -26.67
C PRO A 128 -14.54 -0.02 -25.89
N TRP A 129 -14.81 0.17 -24.61
CA TRP A 129 -15.33 -0.88 -23.71
C TRP A 129 -16.76 -0.62 -23.25
N LEU A 130 -17.11 0.62 -22.90
CA LEU A 130 -18.41 0.99 -22.37
C LEU A 130 -18.65 2.50 -22.42
N ASN A 131 -19.90 2.90 -22.16
CA ASN A 131 -20.34 4.28 -22.17
C ASN A 131 -21.23 4.61 -20.96
N GLU A 132 -21.63 5.89 -20.83
CA GLU A 132 -22.43 6.42 -19.72
C GLU A 132 -23.82 5.75 -19.53
N LYS A 133 -24.37 5.16 -20.60
CA LYS A 133 -25.65 4.43 -20.52
C LYS A 133 -25.49 3.04 -19.87
N GLU A 134 -24.26 2.53 -19.83
CA GLU A 134 -23.93 1.18 -19.31
C GLU A 134 -23.35 1.23 -17.89
N ALA A 135 -22.72 2.32 -17.50
CA ALA A 135 -22.12 2.50 -16.15
C ALA A 135 -22.23 3.95 -15.68
N TYR A 136 -21.86 4.18 -14.42
CA TYR A 136 -21.60 5.50 -13.87
C TYR A 136 -20.27 5.51 -13.12
N LEU A 137 -19.63 6.68 -13.08
CA LEU A 137 -18.37 6.89 -12.36
C LEU A 137 -18.64 6.91 -10.85
N GLU A 138 -17.99 6.02 -10.10
CA GLU A 138 -18.07 5.96 -8.64
C GLU A 138 -16.96 6.82 -8.00
N ARG A 139 -15.76 6.73 -8.57
CA ARG A 139 -14.57 7.41 -8.03
C ARG A 139 -13.52 7.64 -9.12
N LYS A 140 -12.82 8.75 -9.00
CA LYS A 140 -11.66 9.12 -9.81
C LYS A 140 -10.54 9.58 -8.91
N ALA A 141 -9.32 9.08 -9.12
CA ALA A 141 -8.16 9.49 -8.33
C ALA A 141 -6.87 9.29 -9.13
N ILE A 142 -5.85 10.07 -8.77
CA ILE A 142 -4.49 9.86 -9.26
C ILE A 142 -3.71 9.14 -8.17
N TYR A 143 -3.01 8.08 -8.55
CA TYR A 143 -2.08 7.36 -7.72
C TYR A 143 -0.67 7.49 -8.27
N ILE A 144 0.29 7.62 -7.38
CA ILE A 144 1.71 7.55 -7.71
C ILE A 144 2.18 6.14 -7.38
N PHE A 145 2.50 5.37 -8.41
CA PHE A 145 3.10 4.05 -8.25
C PHE A 145 4.61 4.19 -8.20
N GLN A 146 5.22 3.58 -7.20
CA GLN A 146 6.66 3.65 -6.96
C GLN A 146 7.23 2.27 -6.71
N SER A 147 8.48 2.07 -7.14
CA SER A 147 9.30 0.97 -6.68
C SER A 147 10.35 1.53 -5.73
N ALA A 148 10.22 1.23 -4.44
CA ALA A 148 11.11 1.76 -3.43
C ALA A 148 11.26 0.78 -2.25
N ILE A 149 12.43 0.80 -1.61
CA ILE A 149 12.74 -0.05 -0.46
C ILE A 149 13.33 0.78 0.67
N ALA A 150 12.93 0.51 1.90
CA ALA A 150 13.50 1.16 3.06
C ALA A 150 14.93 0.66 3.33
N ARG A 151 15.87 1.59 3.60
CA ARG A 151 17.25 1.26 3.88
C ARG A 151 17.43 0.41 5.13
N LYS A 152 16.58 0.62 6.12
CA LYS A 152 16.60 -0.10 7.40
C LYS A 152 15.20 -0.54 7.75
N TRP A 153 15.02 -1.82 8.00
CA TRP A 153 13.75 -2.42 8.40
C TRP A 153 13.65 -2.61 9.91
N ARG A 154 14.76 -2.34 10.61
CA ARG A 154 14.86 -2.49 12.06
C ARG A 154 15.69 -1.39 12.69
N LYS A 155 15.30 -0.96 13.90
CA LYS A 155 16.14 -0.22 14.83
C LYS A 155 15.86 -0.69 16.27
N GLY A 156 16.81 -1.44 16.83
CA GLY A 156 16.63 -2.07 18.13
C GLY A 156 15.41 -3.02 18.13
N ARG A 157 14.39 -2.67 18.89
CA ARG A 157 13.17 -3.48 19.07
C ARG A 157 11.99 -3.02 18.20
N ILE A 158 12.23 -2.10 17.26
CA ILE A 158 11.22 -1.56 16.35
C ILE A 158 11.51 -2.06 14.94
N PHE A 159 10.48 -2.60 14.28
CA PHE A 159 10.52 -3.15 12.93
C PHE A 159 9.49 -2.44 12.05
N ILE A 160 9.68 -2.54 10.74
CA ILE A 160 8.68 -2.16 9.73
C ILE A 160 8.44 -3.34 8.79
N ALA A 161 7.20 -3.45 8.24
CA ALA A 161 6.79 -4.52 7.34
C ALA A 161 5.77 -4.02 6.31
N GLY A 162 5.65 -4.72 5.18
CA GLY A 162 4.76 -4.37 4.09
C GLY A 162 5.10 -3.01 3.49
N ASP A 163 4.10 -2.22 3.12
CA ASP A 163 4.31 -0.90 2.49
C ASP A 163 5.11 0.09 3.35
N ALA A 164 5.24 -0.15 4.65
CA ALA A 164 6.15 0.61 5.50
C ALA A 164 7.63 0.32 5.18
N ALA A 165 7.94 -0.88 4.70
CA ALA A 165 9.28 -1.33 4.38
C ALA A 165 9.61 -1.24 2.88
N HIS A 166 8.64 -1.49 2.01
CA HIS A 166 8.84 -1.48 0.55
C HIS A 166 7.56 -1.10 -0.21
N LEU A 167 7.72 -0.33 -1.26
CA LEU A 167 6.66 0.01 -2.19
C LEU A 167 6.90 -0.71 -3.51
N MET A 168 5.86 -1.27 -4.07
CA MET A 168 5.94 -1.89 -5.39
C MET A 168 4.74 -1.53 -6.26
N PRO A 169 4.96 -1.36 -7.58
CA PRO A 169 3.88 -1.11 -8.52
C PRO A 169 2.85 -2.24 -8.51
N PRO A 170 1.56 -1.95 -8.71
CA PRO A 170 0.49 -2.93 -8.55
C PRO A 170 0.34 -3.93 -9.69
N PHE A 171 1.16 -3.84 -10.75
CA PHE A 171 0.98 -4.55 -12.02
C PHE A 171 0.88 -6.08 -11.91
N MET A 172 1.50 -6.69 -10.91
CA MET A 172 1.42 -8.12 -10.66
C MET A 172 0.66 -8.47 -9.37
N GLY A 173 0.08 -7.48 -8.69
CA GLY A 173 -0.67 -7.68 -7.45
C GLY A 173 0.15 -8.25 -6.29
N GLN A 174 1.47 -8.03 -6.24
CA GLN A 174 2.38 -8.68 -5.29
C GLN A 174 2.57 -7.95 -3.97
N GLY A 175 2.10 -6.69 -3.82
CA GLY A 175 2.32 -5.89 -2.61
C GLY A 175 1.79 -6.57 -1.35
N MET A 176 0.54 -7.01 -1.35
CA MET A 176 -0.06 -7.72 -0.22
C MET A 176 0.68 -9.04 0.07
N CYS A 177 1.01 -9.81 -0.95
CA CYS A 177 1.73 -11.07 -0.79
C CYS A 177 3.14 -10.87 -0.21
N ALA A 178 3.83 -9.79 -0.59
CA ALA A 178 5.11 -9.42 -0.02
C ALA A 178 4.97 -9.08 1.47
N GLY A 179 3.99 -8.24 1.85
CA GLY A 179 3.72 -7.93 3.26
C GLY A 179 3.34 -9.15 4.10
N ILE A 180 2.63 -10.13 3.54
CA ILE A 180 2.36 -11.41 4.22
C ILE A 180 3.65 -12.20 4.43
N ARG A 181 4.54 -12.23 3.44
CA ARG A 181 5.87 -12.87 3.58
C ARG A 181 6.71 -12.19 4.65
N ASP A 182 6.70 -10.85 4.72
CA ASP A 182 7.38 -10.11 5.79
C ASP A 182 6.85 -10.49 7.16
N ALA A 183 5.52 -10.46 7.31
CA ALA A 183 4.87 -10.81 8.58
C ALA A 183 5.19 -12.25 9.00
N SER A 184 5.15 -13.19 8.07
CA SER A 184 5.49 -14.59 8.31
C SER A 184 6.96 -14.75 8.72
N ASN A 185 7.89 -14.11 7.99
CA ASN A 185 9.32 -14.15 8.28
C ASN A 185 9.64 -13.53 9.65
N LEU A 186 9.02 -12.39 9.99
CA LEU A 186 9.30 -11.67 11.24
C LEU A 186 8.66 -12.34 12.46
N ALA A 187 7.43 -12.84 12.34
CA ALA A 187 6.64 -13.34 13.48
C ALA A 187 7.32 -14.50 14.19
N TRP A 188 7.79 -15.51 13.47
CA TRP A 188 8.45 -16.65 14.09
C TRP A 188 9.81 -16.25 14.68
N LYS A 189 10.56 -15.34 14.07
CA LYS A 189 11.84 -14.85 14.59
C LYS A 189 11.67 -14.11 15.90
N ILE A 190 10.67 -13.21 16.01
CA ILE A 190 10.32 -12.53 17.26
C ILE A 190 9.88 -13.55 18.32
N SER A 191 9.00 -14.50 17.96
CA SER A 191 8.53 -15.54 18.87
C SER A 191 9.70 -16.39 19.42
N TRP A 192 10.61 -16.77 18.54
CA TRP A 192 11.80 -17.52 18.91
C TRP A 192 12.67 -16.74 19.92
N CYS A 193 12.95 -15.47 19.63
CA CYS A 193 13.74 -14.62 20.55
C CYS A 193 13.07 -14.43 21.91
N ILE A 194 11.74 -14.29 21.94
CA ILE A 194 10.99 -14.13 23.20
C ILE A 194 11.04 -15.41 24.04
N LYS A 195 10.84 -16.59 23.42
CA LYS A 195 10.74 -17.87 24.11
C LYS A 195 12.09 -18.37 24.64
N ASN A 196 13.15 -18.15 23.85
CA ASN A 196 14.46 -18.73 24.14
C ASN A 196 15.45 -17.72 24.73
N ASN A 197 15.00 -16.51 25.05
CA ASN A 197 15.85 -15.40 25.49
C ASN A 197 17.11 -15.24 24.59
N HIS A 198 16.92 -15.43 23.28
CA HIS A 198 17.99 -15.53 22.30
C HIS A 198 18.59 -14.16 21.97
N ASN A 199 19.82 -14.15 21.46
CA ASN A 199 20.52 -12.94 21.04
C ASN A 199 19.72 -12.23 19.93
N GLU A 200 19.39 -10.95 20.14
CA GLU A 200 18.64 -10.11 19.23
C GLU A 200 19.32 -9.89 17.86
N LYS A 201 20.62 -10.19 17.72
CA LYS A 201 21.33 -10.19 16.43
C LYS A 201 20.68 -11.13 15.40
N PHE A 202 20.01 -12.20 15.86
CA PHE A 202 19.25 -13.08 15.00
C PHE A 202 18.15 -12.33 14.23
N LEU A 203 17.56 -11.29 14.85
CA LEU A 203 16.51 -10.48 14.22
C LEU A 203 17.05 -9.57 13.09
N ASP A 204 18.37 -9.39 12.95
CA ASP A 204 18.96 -8.64 11.84
C ASP A 204 18.79 -9.38 10.51
N SER A 205 18.63 -10.72 10.55
CA SER A 205 18.34 -11.53 9.37
C SER A 205 16.91 -11.35 8.81
N TYR A 206 16.12 -10.44 9.37
CA TYR A 206 14.80 -10.14 8.85
C TYR A 206 14.85 -9.37 7.52
N GLN A 207 15.81 -8.48 7.37
CA GLN A 207 15.98 -7.63 6.19
C GLN A 207 16.84 -8.27 5.09
N THR A 208 17.55 -9.36 5.36
CA THR A 208 18.48 -10.03 4.41
C THR A 208 17.76 -10.97 3.46
#